data_cb2d65602c24c51c9dbf0c94183c62ee
#
_entry.id   cb2d65602c24c51c9dbf0c94183c62ee
#
_cell.length_a   1.000
_cell.length_b   1.000
_cell.length_c   1.000
_cell.angle_alpha   90.00
_cell.angle_beta   90.00
_cell.angle_gamma   90.00
#
_symmetry.space_group_name_H-M   'P 1'
#
loop_
_entity.id
_entity.type
_entity.pdbx_description
1 polymer ?
#
loop_
_entity_poly.entity_id
_entity_poly.type
_entity_poly.pdbx_seq_one_letter_code
_entity_poly.pdbx_strand_id
1 'polypeptide(L)'
;MEEGSFKRLRKRFGHWRKTKRLRREFLEYQARFASQGLAIPDDSSIRLALKNRLTGFRPKPKGALSIIAVYHNYNWEEGALKPALEKFGTVRYYDWFEAFDHTGRDWRRSVKAEMNRDLVVRIGQWVAAERPDVIFTYLSGELVFPETVQALRSFGVPMIHFSLNDKEHFVGKVRGGLAFGSRDICRWFDLCWTSTEDALKKYCVEGALPVYLPEGANPELHRPRELEKTTDVSFVGQRYGNRPETIRRLNAEGVRVEAFGYGWPNGPLS
;
A
#
# COMPACT_ATOMS: atom_id res chain seq x y z
N MET A 1 11.33 32.50 -21.79
CA MET A 1 11.38 32.59 -20.31
C MET A 1 10.01 32.43 -19.63
N GLU A 2 8.88 32.63 -20.27
CA GLU A 2 7.53 32.61 -19.64
C GLU A 2 6.94 31.21 -19.39
N GLU A 3 7.22 30.23 -20.23
CA GLU A 3 6.64 28.88 -20.11
C GLU A 3 7.06 28.14 -18.82
N GLY A 4 8.26 28.38 -18.32
CA GLY A 4 8.77 27.82 -17.06
C GLY A 4 8.09 28.38 -15.82
N SER A 5 7.69 29.67 -15.84
CA SER A 5 7.05 30.35 -14.73
C SER A 5 5.60 29.87 -14.54
N PHE A 6 4.85 29.71 -15.64
CA PHE A 6 3.46 29.24 -15.60
C PHE A 6 3.35 27.76 -15.15
N LYS A 7 4.26 26.91 -15.60
CA LYS A 7 4.34 25.51 -15.14
C LYS A 7 4.64 25.43 -13.63
N ARG A 8 5.53 26.30 -13.10
CA ARG A 8 5.83 26.36 -11.67
C ARG A 8 4.64 26.83 -10.84
N LEU A 9 3.93 27.85 -11.28
CA LEU A 9 2.73 28.36 -10.62
C LEU A 9 1.62 27.29 -10.57
N ARG A 10 1.36 26.63 -11.67
CA ARG A 10 0.37 25.52 -11.76
C ARG A 10 0.71 24.37 -10.83
N LYS A 11 2.01 24.02 -10.72
CA LYS A 11 2.49 22.96 -9.82
C LYS A 11 2.33 23.38 -8.35
N ARG A 12 2.66 24.63 -7.98
CA ARG A 12 2.48 25.17 -6.62
C ARG A 12 1.00 25.19 -6.23
N PHE A 13 0.13 25.64 -7.12
CA PHE A 13 -1.31 25.66 -6.90
C PHE A 13 -1.90 24.24 -6.75
N GLY A 14 -1.46 23.29 -7.57
CA GLY A 14 -1.83 21.89 -7.45
C GLY A 14 -1.41 21.29 -6.10
N HIS A 15 -0.20 21.57 -5.65
CA HIS A 15 0.30 21.14 -4.34
C HIS A 15 -0.51 21.75 -3.19
N TRP A 16 -0.77 23.05 -3.23
CA TRP A 16 -1.59 23.74 -2.22
C TRP A 16 -3.00 23.15 -2.13
N ARG A 17 -3.67 22.90 -3.27
CA ARG A 17 -5.00 22.24 -3.31
C ARG A 17 -4.96 20.85 -2.70
N LYS A 18 -3.92 20.06 -3.02
CA LYS A 18 -3.72 18.72 -2.43
C LYS A 18 -3.58 18.81 -0.91
N THR A 19 -2.70 19.67 -0.41
CA THR A 19 -2.47 19.85 1.03
C THR A 19 -3.74 20.30 1.75
N LYS A 20 -4.49 21.26 1.18
CA LYS A 20 -5.77 21.71 1.75
C LYS A 20 -6.81 20.56 1.80
N ARG A 21 -6.90 19.75 0.75
CA ARG A 21 -7.79 18.58 0.73
C ARG A 21 -7.41 17.57 1.81
N LEU A 22 -6.14 17.22 1.92
CA LEU A 22 -5.66 16.24 2.89
C LEU A 22 -5.87 16.71 4.32
N ARG A 23 -5.63 18.00 4.60
CA ARG A 23 -5.92 18.58 5.90
C ARG A 23 -7.41 18.53 6.25
N ARG A 24 -8.29 18.84 5.28
CA ARG A 24 -9.74 18.75 5.48
C ARG A 24 -10.16 17.31 5.75
N GLU A 25 -9.69 16.36 4.96
CA GLU A 25 -9.93 14.93 5.16
C GLU A 25 -9.48 14.49 6.56
N PHE A 26 -8.27 14.86 6.98
CA PHE A 26 -7.75 14.54 8.30
C PHE A 26 -8.67 15.07 9.42
N LEU A 27 -9.04 16.34 9.37
CA LEU A 27 -9.90 16.97 10.38
C LEU A 27 -11.31 16.35 10.42
N GLU A 28 -11.87 16.01 9.26
CA GLU A 28 -13.16 15.34 9.17
C GLU A 28 -13.12 13.96 9.84
N TYR A 29 -12.09 13.16 9.57
CA TYR A 29 -11.94 11.85 10.21
C TYR A 29 -11.65 11.95 11.71
N GLN A 30 -10.90 12.96 12.17
CA GLN A 30 -10.73 13.22 13.60
C GLN A 30 -12.08 13.53 14.28
N ALA A 31 -12.90 14.38 13.67
CA ALA A 31 -14.22 14.73 14.20
C ALA A 31 -15.16 13.51 14.23
N ARG A 32 -15.20 12.73 13.15
CA ARG A 32 -16.03 11.50 13.08
C ARG A 32 -15.57 10.47 14.11
N PHE A 33 -14.28 10.27 14.27
CA PHE A 33 -13.69 9.35 15.25
C PHE A 33 -14.11 9.74 16.69
N ALA A 34 -14.00 11.02 17.03
CA ALA A 34 -14.39 11.54 18.34
C ALA A 34 -15.91 11.44 18.57
N SER A 35 -16.73 11.84 17.58
CA SER A 35 -18.20 11.82 17.71
C SER A 35 -18.78 10.40 17.83
N GLN A 36 -18.09 9.40 17.27
CA GLN A 36 -18.48 7.99 17.38
C GLN A 36 -17.94 7.30 18.64
N GLY A 37 -17.19 8.01 19.49
CA GLY A 37 -16.60 7.45 20.72
C GLY A 37 -15.62 6.31 20.47
N LEU A 38 -14.95 6.31 19.30
CA LEU A 38 -14.04 5.23 18.91
C LEU A 38 -12.69 5.34 19.62
N ALA A 39 -12.04 4.19 19.81
CA ALA A 39 -10.66 4.10 20.27
C ALA A 39 -9.81 3.38 19.22
N ILE A 40 -8.53 3.75 19.13
CA ILE A 40 -7.55 2.99 18.35
C ILE A 40 -7.31 1.68 19.10
N PRO A 41 -7.49 0.51 18.46
CA PRO A 41 -7.32 -0.76 19.14
C PRO A 41 -5.85 -1.00 19.48
N ASP A 42 -5.59 -1.44 20.70
CA ASP A 42 -4.30 -1.96 21.13
C ASP A 42 -4.13 -3.44 20.72
N ASP A 43 -2.95 -4.01 20.95
CA ASP A 43 -2.64 -5.38 20.59
C ASP A 43 -3.61 -6.40 21.21
N SER A 44 -4.06 -6.16 22.45
CA SER A 44 -5.01 -7.05 23.14
C SER A 44 -6.38 -7.01 22.49
N SER A 45 -6.86 -5.82 22.15
CA SER A 45 -8.11 -5.57 21.45
C SER A 45 -8.10 -6.17 20.04
N ILE A 46 -6.98 -6.02 19.32
CA ILE A 46 -6.79 -6.63 17.99
C ILE A 46 -6.86 -8.16 18.08
N ARG A 47 -6.12 -8.76 19.02
CA ARG A 47 -6.13 -10.23 19.22
C ARG A 47 -7.53 -10.74 19.58
N LEU A 48 -8.26 -10.05 20.47
CA LEU A 48 -9.61 -10.41 20.84
C LEU A 48 -10.57 -10.29 19.64
N ALA A 49 -10.50 -9.21 18.90
CA ALA A 49 -11.31 -9.00 17.70
C ALA A 49 -11.06 -10.08 16.64
N LEU A 50 -9.80 -10.43 16.37
CA LEU A 50 -9.43 -11.50 15.45
C LEU A 50 -9.92 -12.87 15.94
N LYS A 51 -9.77 -13.18 17.23
CA LYS A 51 -10.28 -14.43 17.82
C LYS A 51 -11.80 -14.55 17.64
N ASN A 52 -12.53 -13.46 17.83
CA ASN A 52 -13.98 -13.46 17.67
C ASN A 52 -14.43 -13.54 16.20
N ARG A 53 -13.65 -12.97 15.26
CA ARG A 53 -13.96 -12.99 13.82
C ARG A 53 -13.58 -14.32 13.17
N LEU A 54 -12.47 -14.91 13.60
CA LEU A 54 -11.84 -16.10 13.00
C LEU A 54 -12.11 -17.35 13.85
N THR A 55 -13.38 -17.61 14.15
CA THR A 55 -13.78 -18.79 14.90
C THR A 55 -13.33 -20.07 14.18
N GLY A 56 -12.54 -20.90 14.88
CA GLY A 56 -11.98 -22.13 14.28
C GLY A 56 -10.61 -21.95 13.62
N PHE A 57 -10.08 -20.73 13.52
CA PHE A 57 -8.70 -20.53 13.08
C PHE A 57 -7.73 -21.12 14.12
N ARG A 58 -6.83 -21.98 13.64
CA ARG A 58 -5.76 -22.54 14.48
C ARG A 58 -4.43 -21.97 14.03
N PRO A 59 -3.71 -21.24 14.90
CA PRO A 59 -2.38 -20.75 14.59
C PRO A 59 -1.46 -21.91 14.19
N LYS A 60 -0.72 -21.72 13.12
CA LYS A 60 0.35 -22.63 12.68
C LYS A 60 1.72 -22.02 12.99
N PRO A 61 2.76 -22.84 13.15
CA PRO A 61 4.10 -22.31 13.30
C PRO A 61 4.55 -21.56 12.05
N LYS A 62 5.49 -20.64 12.23
CA LYS A 62 6.11 -19.93 11.11
C LYS A 62 6.71 -20.93 10.12
N GLY A 63 6.50 -20.73 8.84
CA GLY A 63 6.93 -21.61 7.76
C GLY A 63 5.89 -22.67 7.35
N ALA A 64 4.80 -22.83 8.10
CA ALA A 64 3.78 -23.86 7.84
C ALA A 64 2.46 -23.30 7.27
N LEU A 65 2.39 -22.01 6.95
CA LEU A 65 1.20 -21.40 6.38
C LEU A 65 1.07 -21.71 4.89
N SER A 66 -0.17 -21.87 4.43
CA SER A 66 -0.55 -21.78 3.02
C SER A 66 -1.15 -20.38 2.78
N ILE A 67 -0.52 -19.60 1.93
CA ILE A 67 -0.83 -18.19 1.72
C ILE A 67 -1.24 -17.96 0.27
N ILE A 68 -2.34 -17.27 0.04
CA ILE A 68 -2.63 -16.64 -1.25
C ILE A 68 -2.25 -15.17 -1.13
N ALA A 69 -1.37 -14.69 -2.01
CA ALA A 69 -0.93 -13.30 -2.05
C ALA A 69 -1.44 -12.63 -3.33
N VAL A 70 -2.18 -11.51 -3.16
CA VAL A 70 -2.81 -10.75 -4.24
C VAL A 70 -2.18 -9.37 -4.30
N TYR A 71 -1.23 -9.19 -5.19
CA TYR A 71 -0.58 -7.90 -5.44
C TYR A 71 0.11 -7.89 -6.80
N HIS A 72 0.41 -6.69 -7.29
CA HIS A 72 1.26 -6.48 -8.47
C HIS A 72 2.68 -6.14 -8.04
N ASN A 73 3.66 -6.69 -8.76
CA ASN A 73 5.08 -6.36 -8.57
C ASN A 73 5.40 -5.04 -9.28
N TYR A 74 5.41 -3.92 -8.56
CA TYR A 74 5.78 -2.62 -9.11
C TYR A 74 7.30 -2.45 -9.21
N ASN A 75 8.06 -2.78 -8.14
CA ASN A 75 9.52 -2.63 -8.13
C ASN A 75 10.25 -3.27 -6.94
N TRP A 76 9.64 -3.34 -5.75
CA TRP A 76 10.29 -3.82 -4.52
C TRP A 76 9.68 -5.13 -4.00
N GLU A 77 8.53 -5.49 -4.50
CA GLU A 77 7.73 -6.60 -3.99
C GLU A 77 8.45 -7.93 -4.21
N GLU A 78 9.09 -8.11 -5.37
CA GLU A 78 9.84 -9.33 -5.70
C GLU A 78 11.08 -9.49 -4.79
N GLY A 79 11.78 -8.39 -4.49
CA GLY A 79 13.00 -8.43 -3.66
C GLY A 79 12.75 -8.40 -2.16
N ALA A 80 11.60 -7.92 -1.70
CA ALA A 80 11.34 -7.71 -0.27
C ALA A 80 10.06 -8.37 0.21
N LEU A 81 8.89 -8.08 -0.39
CA LEU A 81 7.60 -8.59 0.10
C LEU A 81 7.48 -10.10 -0.12
N LYS A 82 7.79 -10.57 -1.32
CA LYS A 82 7.72 -11.99 -1.69
C LYS A 82 8.57 -12.87 -0.76
N PRO A 83 9.89 -12.63 -0.62
CA PRO A 83 10.71 -13.46 0.28
C PRO A 83 10.29 -13.30 1.75
N ALA A 84 9.70 -12.17 2.15
CA ALA A 84 9.15 -12.01 3.50
C ALA A 84 7.93 -12.91 3.73
N LEU A 85 6.99 -12.98 2.78
CA LEU A 85 5.83 -13.87 2.85
C LEU A 85 6.23 -15.33 2.81
N GLU A 86 7.19 -15.71 1.98
CA GLU A 86 7.70 -17.09 1.86
C GLU A 86 8.36 -17.62 3.14
N LYS A 87 8.84 -16.73 4.02
CA LYS A 87 9.31 -17.13 5.37
C LYS A 87 8.17 -17.63 6.28
N PHE A 88 6.92 -17.35 5.95
CA PHE A 88 5.78 -17.81 6.72
C PHE A 88 5.17 -19.10 6.19
N GLY A 89 5.47 -19.49 4.95
CA GLY A 89 4.98 -20.74 4.36
C GLY A 89 4.98 -20.74 2.84
N THR A 90 4.19 -21.64 2.27
CA THR A 90 3.99 -21.73 0.83
C THR A 90 3.09 -20.58 0.36
N VAL A 91 3.50 -19.88 -0.70
CA VAL A 91 2.76 -18.74 -1.23
C VAL A 91 2.35 -18.99 -2.67
N ARG A 92 1.06 -18.77 -2.95
CA ARG A 92 0.52 -18.74 -4.30
C ARG A 92 0.16 -17.31 -4.65
N TYR A 93 0.74 -16.80 -5.77
CA TYR A 93 0.63 -15.40 -6.17
C TYR A 93 -0.42 -15.19 -7.24
N TYR A 94 -1.24 -14.15 -7.06
CA TYR A 94 -2.06 -13.57 -8.10
C TYR A 94 -1.54 -12.16 -8.42
N ASP A 95 -0.87 -12.03 -9.55
CA ASP A 95 -0.57 -10.76 -10.18
C ASP A 95 -1.46 -10.61 -11.42
N TRP A 96 -2.23 -9.54 -11.48
CA TRP A 96 -3.18 -9.31 -12.57
C TRP A 96 -2.54 -8.69 -13.81
N PHE A 97 -1.33 -8.11 -13.69
CA PHE A 97 -0.80 -7.17 -14.67
C PHE A 97 -0.50 -7.79 -16.04
N GLU A 98 -0.10 -9.06 -16.08
CA GLU A 98 0.16 -9.75 -17.34
C GLU A 98 -1.08 -9.90 -18.22
N ALA A 99 -2.26 -10.11 -17.58
CA ALA A 99 -3.52 -10.29 -18.28
C ALA A 99 -4.36 -9.00 -18.35
N PHE A 100 -4.19 -8.09 -17.38
CA PHE A 100 -5.03 -6.91 -17.19
C PHE A 100 -4.19 -5.67 -16.90
N ASP A 101 -3.75 -4.95 -17.93
CA ASP A 101 -2.98 -3.71 -17.78
C ASP A 101 -3.81 -2.58 -17.15
N HIS A 102 -3.59 -2.35 -15.85
CA HIS A 102 -4.27 -1.28 -15.11
C HIS A 102 -3.77 0.14 -15.43
N THR A 103 -2.73 0.27 -16.25
CA THR A 103 -2.21 1.56 -16.75
C THR A 103 -2.84 1.96 -18.08
N GLY A 104 -3.49 1.01 -18.75
CA GLY A 104 -4.12 1.17 -20.06
C GLY A 104 -5.33 2.12 -20.04
N ARG A 105 -5.67 2.66 -21.22
CA ARG A 105 -6.80 3.61 -21.37
C ARG A 105 -8.15 2.98 -21.08
N ASP A 106 -8.30 1.68 -21.37
CA ASP A 106 -9.55 0.93 -21.20
C ASP A 106 -9.71 0.34 -19.80
N TRP A 107 -8.72 0.54 -18.93
CA TRP A 107 -8.76 0.02 -17.55
C TRP A 107 -10.11 0.25 -16.87
N ARG A 108 -10.56 1.51 -16.83
CA ARG A 108 -11.80 1.88 -16.14
C ARG A 108 -13.06 1.60 -16.94
N ARG A 109 -12.93 1.35 -18.24
CA ARG A 109 -14.07 1.14 -19.14
C ARG A 109 -14.58 -0.30 -19.08
N SER A 110 -13.67 -1.28 -19.12
CA SER A 110 -14.00 -2.71 -19.14
C SER A 110 -13.01 -3.56 -18.37
N VAL A 111 -11.71 -3.31 -18.53
CA VAL A 111 -10.62 -4.19 -18.04
C VAL A 111 -10.66 -4.38 -16.52
N LYS A 112 -10.95 -3.32 -15.75
CA LYS A 112 -11.11 -3.42 -14.29
C LYS A 112 -12.21 -4.42 -13.91
N ALA A 113 -13.36 -4.40 -14.58
CA ALA A 113 -14.45 -5.31 -14.27
C ALA A 113 -14.11 -6.76 -14.64
N GLU A 114 -13.37 -6.95 -15.73
CA GLU A 114 -12.88 -8.28 -16.16
C GLU A 114 -11.86 -8.82 -15.16
N MET A 115 -10.87 -8.03 -14.77
CA MET A 115 -9.89 -8.40 -13.76
C MET A 115 -10.55 -8.76 -12.42
N ASN A 116 -11.53 -7.99 -11.98
CA ASN A 116 -12.23 -8.26 -10.73
C ASN A 116 -13.02 -9.57 -10.76
N ARG A 117 -13.62 -9.93 -11.91
CA ARG A 117 -14.25 -11.25 -12.09
C ARG A 117 -13.23 -12.37 -12.09
N ASP A 118 -12.12 -12.23 -12.84
CA ASP A 118 -11.05 -13.22 -12.88
C ASP A 118 -10.46 -13.45 -11.49
N LEU A 119 -10.20 -12.38 -10.74
CA LEU A 119 -9.69 -12.46 -9.38
C LEU A 119 -10.58 -13.35 -8.49
N VAL A 120 -11.88 -13.10 -8.47
CA VAL A 120 -12.83 -13.88 -7.65
C VAL A 120 -12.85 -15.35 -8.10
N VAL A 121 -12.93 -15.60 -9.40
CA VAL A 121 -12.98 -16.95 -9.95
C VAL A 121 -11.69 -17.72 -9.62
N ARG A 122 -10.53 -17.10 -9.86
CA ARG A 122 -9.22 -17.72 -9.65
C ARG A 122 -8.97 -18.05 -8.19
N ILE A 123 -9.23 -17.07 -7.30
CA ILE A 123 -9.08 -17.31 -5.85
C ILE A 123 -10.06 -18.38 -5.38
N GLY A 124 -11.31 -18.35 -5.85
CA GLY A 124 -12.31 -19.38 -5.53
C GLY A 124 -11.88 -20.78 -5.94
N GLN A 125 -11.31 -20.94 -7.13
CA GLN A 125 -10.75 -22.22 -7.60
C GLN A 125 -9.60 -22.69 -6.70
N TRP A 126 -8.71 -21.79 -6.30
CA TRP A 126 -7.60 -22.12 -5.42
C TRP A 126 -8.06 -22.53 -4.02
N VAL A 127 -9.03 -21.82 -3.46
CA VAL A 127 -9.62 -22.12 -2.14
C VAL A 127 -10.35 -23.48 -2.17
N ALA A 128 -11.04 -23.80 -3.28
CA ALA A 128 -11.73 -25.07 -3.44
C ALA A 128 -10.76 -26.25 -3.62
N ALA A 129 -9.64 -26.06 -4.32
CA ALA A 129 -8.62 -27.08 -4.52
C ALA A 129 -7.83 -27.37 -3.24
N GLU A 130 -7.43 -26.34 -2.54
CA GLU A 130 -6.68 -26.41 -1.29
C GLU A 130 -6.95 -25.14 -0.45
N ARG A 131 -7.61 -25.31 0.71
CA ARG A 131 -7.97 -24.19 1.57
C ARG A 131 -6.72 -23.53 2.14
N PRO A 132 -6.44 -22.25 1.83
CA PRO A 132 -5.32 -21.54 2.40
C PRO A 132 -5.61 -21.12 3.85
N ASP A 133 -4.55 -20.77 4.59
CA ASP A 133 -4.66 -20.24 5.95
C ASP A 133 -4.96 -18.73 5.95
N VAL A 134 -4.50 -18.00 4.91
CA VAL A 134 -4.68 -16.55 4.81
C VAL A 134 -4.64 -16.10 3.35
N ILE A 135 -5.43 -15.07 3.07
CA ILE A 135 -5.31 -14.26 1.84
C ILE A 135 -4.66 -12.93 2.24
N PHE A 136 -3.46 -12.69 1.76
CA PHE A 136 -2.74 -11.43 1.90
C PHE A 136 -2.98 -10.57 0.67
N THR A 137 -3.34 -9.30 0.86
CA THR A 137 -3.65 -8.41 -0.27
C THR A 137 -2.91 -7.07 -0.14
N TYR A 138 -2.43 -6.56 -1.28
CA TYR A 138 -1.96 -5.19 -1.44
C TYR A 138 -2.75 -4.56 -2.60
N LEU A 139 -3.92 -4.04 -2.28
CA LEU A 139 -4.93 -3.58 -3.22
C LEU A 139 -5.37 -2.15 -2.90
N SER A 140 -6.14 -1.56 -3.80
CA SER A 140 -6.77 -0.26 -3.59
C SER A 140 -8.11 -0.20 -4.31
N GLY A 141 -8.97 0.75 -3.97
CA GLY A 141 -10.24 0.98 -4.68
C GLY A 141 -10.04 1.39 -6.14
N GLU A 142 -8.83 1.80 -6.55
CA GLU A 142 -8.51 1.98 -7.97
C GLU A 142 -8.47 0.65 -8.72
N LEU A 143 -8.07 -0.43 -8.04
CA LEU A 143 -7.90 -1.77 -8.62
C LEU A 143 -9.13 -2.64 -8.44
N VAL A 144 -9.73 -2.65 -7.26
CA VAL A 144 -10.85 -3.54 -6.96
C VAL A 144 -12.12 -2.78 -6.58
N PHE A 145 -13.26 -3.43 -6.77
CA PHE A 145 -14.54 -2.96 -6.28
C PHE A 145 -14.81 -3.48 -4.86
N PRO A 146 -15.60 -2.78 -4.03
CA PRO A 146 -16.01 -3.29 -2.72
C PRO A 146 -16.68 -4.67 -2.79
N GLU A 147 -17.51 -4.90 -3.82
CA GLU A 147 -18.23 -6.15 -4.06
C GLU A 147 -17.26 -7.32 -4.33
N THR A 148 -16.13 -7.03 -4.99
CA THR A 148 -15.07 -8.02 -5.23
C THR A 148 -14.45 -8.47 -3.92
N VAL A 149 -14.14 -7.53 -3.02
CA VAL A 149 -13.57 -7.86 -1.71
C VAL A 149 -14.59 -8.61 -0.83
N GLN A 150 -15.89 -8.24 -0.91
CA GLN A 150 -16.95 -9.00 -0.26
C GLN A 150 -17.05 -10.43 -0.78
N ALA A 151 -16.93 -10.63 -2.09
CA ALA A 151 -16.93 -11.96 -2.69
C ALA A 151 -15.72 -12.79 -2.22
N LEU A 152 -14.52 -12.18 -2.14
CA LEU A 152 -13.35 -12.87 -1.57
C LEU A 152 -13.57 -13.25 -0.09
N ARG A 153 -14.16 -12.34 0.70
CA ARG A 153 -14.48 -12.60 2.10
C ARG A 153 -15.46 -13.78 2.26
N SER A 154 -16.40 -13.98 1.33
CA SER A 154 -17.37 -15.08 1.39
C SER A 154 -16.75 -16.49 1.33
N PHE A 155 -15.50 -16.62 0.88
CA PHE A 155 -14.75 -17.87 0.94
C PHE A 155 -14.39 -18.28 2.38
N GLY A 156 -14.56 -17.39 3.36
CA GLY A 156 -14.33 -17.67 4.78
C GLY A 156 -12.87 -17.89 5.15
N VAL A 157 -11.93 -17.50 4.29
CA VAL A 157 -10.50 -17.50 4.57
C VAL A 157 -10.11 -16.16 5.23
N PRO A 158 -9.30 -16.15 6.29
CA PRO A 158 -8.79 -14.91 6.89
C PRO A 158 -8.14 -14.00 5.86
N MET A 159 -8.48 -12.71 5.88
CA MET A 159 -7.97 -11.73 4.91
C MET A 159 -7.20 -10.62 5.59
N ILE A 160 -5.96 -10.41 5.18
CA ILE A 160 -5.12 -9.29 5.61
C ILE A 160 -4.94 -8.34 4.44
N HIS A 161 -5.21 -7.07 4.68
CA HIS A 161 -4.95 -5.99 3.73
C HIS A 161 -3.73 -5.19 4.15
N PHE A 162 -2.79 -5.04 3.25
CA PHE A 162 -1.62 -4.18 3.41
C PHE A 162 -1.78 -2.91 2.58
N SER A 163 -1.49 -1.76 3.17
CA SER A 163 -1.52 -0.49 2.45
C SER A 163 -0.39 0.43 2.88
N LEU A 164 0.21 1.06 1.89
CA LEU A 164 1.21 2.12 2.03
C LEU A 164 0.58 3.46 1.65
N ASN A 165 1.18 4.56 2.12
CA ASN A 165 0.76 5.92 1.74
C ASN A 165 -0.68 6.33 2.10
N ASP A 166 -1.31 5.69 3.08
CA ASP A 166 -2.68 6.00 3.51
C ASP A 166 -2.85 7.43 4.03
N LYS A 167 -1.75 8.10 4.40
CA LYS A 167 -1.77 9.53 4.71
C LYS A 167 -2.37 10.35 3.56
N GLU A 168 -2.01 10.01 2.33
CA GLU A 168 -2.41 10.73 1.12
C GLU A 168 -3.49 10.02 0.31
N HIS A 169 -3.55 8.71 0.41
CA HIS A 169 -4.31 7.83 -0.48
C HIS A 169 -5.36 6.96 0.22
N PHE A 170 -5.66 7.18 1.51
CA PHE A 170 -6.76 6.44 2.15
C PHE A 170 -8.10 6.64 1.42
N VAL A 171 -8.47 7.88 1.15
CA VAL A 171 -9.57 8.20 0.24
C VAL A 171 -9.06 8.32 -1.20
N GLY A 172 -7.98 9.06 -1.41
CA GLY A 172 -7.41 9.29 -2.72
C GLY A 172 -8.32 10.16 -3.60
N LYS A 173 -8.45 9.78 -4.88
CA LYS A 173 -9.44 10.34 -5.79
C LYS A 173 -10.78 9.66 -5.55
N VAL A 174 -11.88 10.39 -5.78
CA VAL A 174 -13.23 9.84 -5.74
C VAL A 174 -13.84 9.97 -7.13
N ARG A 175 -14.43 8.91 -7.64
CA ARG A 175 -15.13 8.88 -8.92
C ARG A 175 -16.39 8.01 -8.82
N GLY A 176 -17.53 8.55 -9.22
CA GLY A 176 -18.81 7.83 -9.09
C GLY A 176 -19.13 7.44 -7.63
N GLY A 177 -18.70 8.27 -6.64
CA GLY A 177 -18.86 7.99 -5.21
C GLY A 177 -17.79 7.08 -4.60
N LEU A 178 -17.04 6.32 -5.42
CA LEU A 178 -16.04 5.37 -4.95
C LEU A 178 -14.66 6.01 -4.79
N ALA A 179 -14.00 5.73 -3.68
CA ALA A 179 -12.63 6.13 -3.40
C ALA A 179 -11.62 5.22 -4.12
N PHE A 180 -10.53 5.80 -4.59
CA PHE A 180 -9.43 5.05 -5.21
C PHE A 180 -8.47 4.45 -4.19
N GLY A 181 -8.55 4.89 -2.93
CA GLY A 181 -7.78 4.34 -1.84
C GLY A 181 -8.47 3.19 -1.12
N SER A 182 -8.15 3.02 0.16
CA SER A 182 -8.62 1.90 0.98
C SER A 182 -10.01 2.12 1.59
N ARG A 183 -10.56 3.37 1.55
CA ARG A 183 -11.79 3.75 2.28
C ARG A 183 -12.95 2.78 2.10
N ASP A 184 -13.28 2.45 0.86
CA ASP A 184 -14.50 1.70 0.56
C ASP A 184 -14.33 0.18 0.65
N ILE A 185 -13.08 -0.29 0.73
CA ILE A 185 -12.74 -1.71 0.77
C ILE A 185 -12.27 -2.19 2.14
N CYS A 186 -11.71 -1.31 2.99
CA CYS A 186 -11.00 -1.70 4.21
C CYS A 186 -11.84 -2.50 5.21
N ARG A 187 -13.14 -2.19 5.35
CA ARG A 187 -14.05 -2.86 6.29
C ARG A 187 -14.28 -4.35 6.02
N TRP A 188 -13.95 -4.80 4.83
CA TRP A 188 -14.17 -6.18 4.39
C TRP A 188 -13.00 -7.12 4.71
N PHE A 189 -11.87 -6.58 5.18
CA PHE A 189 -10.73 -7.36 5.64
C PHE A 189 -10.82 -7.63 7.14
N ASP A 190 -10.21 -8.72 7.57
CA ASP A 190 -10.15 -9.07 8.99
C ASP A 190 -9.13 -8.23 9.73
N LEU A 191 -8.02 -7.86 9.05
CA LEU A 191 -6.99 -6.98 9.55
C LEU A 191 -6.49 -6.07 8.42
N CYS A 192 -6.35 -4.78 8.72
CA CYS A 192 -5.75 -3.80 7.82
C CYS A 192 -4.40 -3.33 8.39
N TRP A 193 -3.32 -3.70 7.75
CA TRP A 193 -1.99 -3.23 8.07
C TRP A 193 -1.70 -1.93 7.31
N THR A 194 -1.44 -0.84 8.03
CA THR A 194 -1.01 0.43 7.47
C THR A 194 0.37 0.82 7.98
N SER A 195 1.19 1.39 7.11
CA SER A 195 2.48 2.01 7.47
C SER A 195 2.33 3.47 7.92
N THR A 196 1.09 3.96 8.04
CA THR A 196 0.79 5.36 8.37
C THR A 196 -0.04 5.44 9.64
N GLU A 197 0.55 5.88 10.74
CA GLU A 197 -0.13 6.03 12.03
C GLU A 197 -1.34 7.00 11.96
N ASP A 198 -1.20 8.10 11.22
CA ASP A 198 -2.28 9.07 10.98
C ASP A 198 -3.54 8.44 10.34
N ALA A 199 -3.43 7.26 9.71
CA ALA A 199 -4.54 6.58 9.07
C ALA A 199 -5.36 5.69 10.01
N LEU A 200 -4.85 5.31 11.19
CA LEU A 200 -5.53 4.39 12.10
C LEU A 200 -6.96 4.83 12.41
N LYS A 201 -7.16 6.12 12.73
CA LYS A 201 -8.51 6.66 13.00
C LYS A 201 -9.43 6.58 11.79
N LYS A 202 -8.89 6.73 10.58
CA LYS A 202 -9.67 6.63 9.35
C LYS A 202 -10.21 5.20 9.16
N TYR A 203 -9.36 4.19 9.37
CA TYR A 203 -9.76 2.79 9.34
C TYR A 203 -10.83 2.47 10.38
N CYS A 204 -10.65 2.92 11.63
CA CYS A 204 -11.65 2.72 12.69
C CYS A 204 -13.00 3.32 12.32
N VAL A 205 -13.04 4.55 11.81
CA VAL A 205 -14.26 5.26 11.38
C VAL A 205 -14.97 4.51 10.25
N GLU A 206 -14.24 3.85 9.37
CA GLU A 206 -14.83 3.04 8.29
C GLU A 206 -15.15 1.59 8.74
N GLY A 207 -14.99 1.27 10.03
CA GLY A 207 -15.34 -0.04 10.60
C GLY A 207 -14.34 -1.16 10.35
N ALA A 208 -13.13 -0.81 9.96
CA ALA A 208 -12.02 -1.75 9.80
C ALA A 208 -11.27 -1.96 11.11
N LEU A 209 -10.49 -3.03 11.19
CA LEU A 209 -9.57 -3.33 12.29
C LEU A 209 -8.14 -2.99 11.82
N PRO A 210 -7.59 -1.81 12.18
CA PRO A 210 -6.25 -1.43 11.75
C PRO A 210 -5.17 -1.92 12.71
N VAL A 211 -3.98 -2.15 12.15
CA VAL A 211 -2.71 -2.25 12.88
C VAL A 211 -1.68 -1.35 12.21
N TYR A 212 -0.95 -0.59 13.01
CA TYR A 212 0.19 0.19 12.54
C TYR A 212 1.46 -0.64 12.67
N LEU A 213 2.11 -0.87 11.54
CA LEU A 213 3.44 -1.45 11.47
C LEU A 213 4.25 -0.62 10.45
N PRO A 214 5.39 -0.06 10.86
CA PRO A 214 6.25 0.69 9.94
C PRO A 214 6.80 -0.22 8.84
N GLU A 215 7.16 0.41 7.73
CA GLU A 215 7.89 -0.28 6.68
C GLU A 215 9.25 -0.72 7.20
N GLY A 216 9.66 -1.93 6.82
CA GLY A 216 10.96 -2.49 7.14
C GLY A 216 11.82 -2.67 5.91
N ALA A 217 13.07 -3.03 6.11
CA ALA A 217 13.97 -3.42 5.05
C ALA A 217 14.27 -4.93 5.13
N ASN A 218 14.51 -5.55 3.98
CA ASN A 218 15.00 -6.93 3.95
C ASN A 218 16.45 -6.96 4.45
N PRO A 219 16.75 -7.57 5.62
CA PRO A 219 18.10 -7.55 6.20
C PRO A 219 19.13 -8.36 5.41
N GLU A 220 18.68 -9.23 4.52
CA GLU A 220 19.56 -9.98 3.63
C GLU A 220 20.10 -9.10 2.48
N LEU A 221 19.28 -8.15 2.02
CA LEU A 221 19.65 -7.19 1.00
C LEU A 221 20.28 -5.93 1.59
N HIS A 222 19.68 -5.39 2.66
CA HIS A 222 20.05 -4.12 3.29
C HIS A 222 20.80 -4.40 4.60
N ARG A 223 22.06 -4.77 4.49
CA ARG A 223 22.95 -5.05 5.64
C ARG A 223 24.20 -4.16 5.59
N PRO A 224 24.78 -3.80 6.73
CA PRO A 224 26.06 -3.13 6.77
C PRO A 224 27.13 -3.94 6.01
N ARG A 225 27.95 -3.25 5.26
CA ARG A 225 29.11 -3.82 4.55
C ARG A 225 30.34 -3.00 4.89
N GLU A 226 31.47 -3.66 5.09
CA GLU A 226 32.75 -2.99 5.22
C GLU A 226 33.25 -2.60 3.82
N LEU A 227 32.90 -1.37 3.41
CA LEU A 227 33.30 -0.80 2.13
C LEU A 227 34.00 0.54 2.39
N GLU A 228 34.96 0.88 1.52
CA GLU A 228 35.54 2.20 1.48
C GLU A 228 34.43 3.25 1.23
N LYS A 229 34.42 4.29 2.04
CA LYS A 229 33.46 5.39 1.85
C LYS A 229 34.02 6.37 0.83
N THR A 230 33.44 6.34 -0.36
CA THR A 230 33.85 7.19 -1.50
C THR A 230 32.96 8.41 -1.70
N THR A 231 31.86 8.51 -0.95
CA THR A 231 30.85 9.57 -1.07
C THR A 231 30.56 10.17 0.29
N ASP A 232 30.72 11.49 0.44
CA ASP A 232 30.48 12.18 1.70
C ASP A 232 28.98 12.20 2.07
N VAL A 233 28.13 12.57 1.13
CA VAL A 233 26.69 12.60 1.29
C VAL A 233 26.04 11.97 0.06
N SER A 234 25.25 10.93 0.24
CA SER A 234 24.51 10.29 -0.84
C SER A 234 23.00 10.42 -0.65
N PHE A 235 22.30 10.52 -1.77
CA PHE A 235 20.85 10.37 -1.86
C PHE A 235 20.53 9.20 -2.77
N VAL A 236 19.83 8.19 -2.28
CA VAL A 236 19.36 7.06 -3.07
C VAL A 236 17.85 7.14 -3.23
N GLY A 237 17.37 7.19 -4.46
CA GLY A 237 15.94 7.25 -4.76
C GLY A 237 15.63 7.87 -6.11
N GLN A 238 14.40 7.69 -6.58
CA GLN A 238 13.95 8.18 -7.87
C GLN A 238 13.95 9.72 -7.96
N ARG A 239 14.30 10.27 -9.13
CA ARG A 239 14.33 11.70 -9.42
C ARG A 239 12.93 12.26 -9.71
N TYR A 240 12.17 12.60 -8.66
CA TYR A 240 10.86 13.25 -8.82
C TYR A 240 10.57 14.30 -7.72
N GLY A 241 9.47 15.02 -7.87
CA GLY A 241 9.01 15.99 -6.89
C GLY A 241 9.96 17.18 -6.71
N ASN A 242 10.31 17.48 -5.47
CA ASN A 242 11.25 18.54 -5.09
C ASN A 242 12.70 18.04 -4.91
N ARG A 243 12.95 16.74 -5.02
CA ARG A 243 14.27 16.13 -4.81
C ARG A 243 15.37 16.78 -5.62
N PRO A 244 15.21 17.00 -6.96
CA PRO A 244 16.24 17.67 -7.76
C PRO A 244 16.57 19.08 -7.29
N GLU A 245 15.55 19.82 -6.89
CA GLU A 245 15.74 21.19 -6.39
C GLU A 245 16.43 21.19 -5.02
N THR A 246 16.05 20.28 -4.14
CA THR A 246 16.68 20.12 -2.81
C THR A 246 18.16 19.80 -2.94
N ILE A 247 18.53 18.83 -3.78
CA ILE A 247 19.92 18.42 -4.00
C ILE A 247 20.71 19.57 -4.63
N ARG A 248 20.12 20.26 -5.62
CA ARG A 248 20.78 21.42 -6.25
C ARG A 248 21.07 22.53 -5.24
N ARG A 249 20.14 22.80 -4.31
CA ARG A 249 20.32 23.80 -3.26
C ARG A 249 21.40 23.39 -2.26
N LEU A 250 21.39 22.12 -1.80
CA LEU A 250 22.45 21.62 -0.91
C LEU A 250 23.83 21.75 -1.55
N ASN A 251 23.97 21.39 -2.84
CA ASN A 251 25.22 21.57 -3.55
C ASN A 251 25.64 23.03 -3.68
N ALA A 252 24.70 23.94 -3.87
CA ALA A 252 24.98 25.39 -3.91
C ALA A 252 25.41 25.97 -2.56
N GLU A 253 24.98 25.37 -1.46
CA GLU A 253 25.37 25.70 -0.07
C GLU A 253 26.66 24.98 0.37
N GLY A 254 27.35 24.30 -0.55
CA GLY A 254 28.61 23.63 -0.26
C GLY A 254 28.49 22.17 0.25
N VAL A 255 27.30 21.63 0.37
CA VAL A 255 27.08 20.23 0.73
C VAL A 255 27.03 19.39 -0.55
N ARG A 256 28.14 18.72 -0.89
CA ARG A 256 28.24 17.87 -2.07
C ARG A 256 27.42 16.61 -1.89
N VAL A 257 26.27 16.56 -2.56
CA VAL A 257 25.35 15.39 -2.55
C VAL A 257 25.45 14.65 -3.88
N GLU A 258 25.78 13.38 -3.83
CA GLU A 258 25.70 12.46 -4.97
C GLU A 258 24.34 11.75 -4.98
N ALA A 259 23.63 11.84 -6.10
CA ALA A 259 22.30 11.27 -6.23
C ALA A 259 22.29 10.04 -7.13
N PHE A 260 21.69 8.95 -6.63
CA PHE A 260 21.59 7.66 -7.28
C PHE A 260 20.13 7.24 -7.43
N GLY A 261 19.83 6.45 -8.49
CA GLY A 261 18.52 5.91 -8.77
C GLY A 261 17.95 6.41 -10.09
N TYR A 262 16.74 5.93 -10.40
CA TYR A 262 16.10 6.21 -11.68
C TYR A 262 15.95 7.72 -11.96
N GLY A 263 16.40 8.15 -13.15
CA GLY A 263 16.33 9.53 -13.63
C GLY A 263 17.46 10.45 -13.17
N TRP A 264 18.42 9.99 -12.35
CA TRP A 264 19.64 10.71 -12.02
C TRP A 264 20.76 10.39 -13.03
N PRO A 265 21.77 11.31 -13.19
CA PRO A 265 22.89 11.06 -14.11
C PRO A 265 23.68 9.78 -13.81
N ASN A 266 23.83 9.45 -12.53
CA ASN A 266 24.54 8.24 -12.09
C ASN A 266 23.71 6.96 -12.27
N GLY A 267 22.46 7.08 -12.73
CA GLY A 267 21.60 5.96 -13.01
C GLY A 267 21.20 5.11 -11.79
N PRO A 268 20.59 3.94 -12.02
CA PRO A 268 20.38 2.96 -10.96
C PRO A 268 21.72 2.37 -10.55
N LEU A 269 21.89 2.16 -9.25
CA LEU A 269 22.97 1.33 -8.74
C LEU A 269 22.73 -0.10 -9.25
N SER A 270 23.64 -0.61 -10.07
CA SER A 270 23.64 -1.98 -10.58
C SER A 270 23.85 -3.01 -9.47
#